data_5a2eb66ca6da2fd01de055d07ac00eb3
#
_entry.id   5a2eb66ca6da2fd01de055d07ac00eb3
#
_cell.length_a   1.000
_cell.length_b   1.000
_cell.length_c   1.000
_cell.angle_alpha   90.00
_cell.angle_beta   90.00
_cell.angle_gamma   90.00
#
_symmetry.space_group_name_H-M   'P 1'
#
loop_
_entity.id
_entity.type
_entity.pdbx_description
1 polymer ?
#
loop_
_entity_poly.entity_id
_entity_poly.type
_entity_poly.pdbx_seq_one_letter_code
_entity_poly.pdbx_strand_id
1 'polypeptide(L)'
;MAGAPDVAPQGELQFDSPSLEFSASFEVYPEVSLGPVGELEIERIHTQVGEAEIEKTVEVLRKQRVRWHEVDRAPASGDQVTIDFRGTLDGVAFEGGSAEGFSVVLGEGRMLPDFEKGLMGQAKGLGLHFPVQFPENYGAEQLAGKLADFEATIHKVEAPVLPDVDQDFAQQLGVPDGDIEKLRAEIRKNLEREVAQRVKARVKAAVMDALPKVSSFDLPKALIESEMDALAERAKQDLAQRGIDVKQMPIPREAFEDSAKKRVQIGLIVSELVKQQQLQPKPEQVRAIVEEAAASYENPAEVIRYYFSDRQRLAEVEALAIEQNVVDYVLQHAKVSDKDLAFDELMQQAA
;
A
#
# COMPACT_ATOMS: atom_id res chain seq x y z
N MET A 1 8.74 2.80 34.68
CA MET A 1 7.36 2.31 34.72
C MET A 1 6.88 2.11 33.28
N ALA A 2 6.29 0.95 33.03
CA ALA A 2 5.73 0.60 31.71
C ALA A 2 4.22 0.89 31.73
N GLY A 3 3.83 2.13 31.59
CA GLY A 3 2.44 2.61 31.66
C GLY A 3 2.15 3.47 32.89
N ALA A 4 0.90 3.96 33.00
CA ALA A 4 0.42 4.68 34.15
C ALA A 4 0.19 3.74 35.34
N PRO A 5 0.45 4.18 36.59
CA PRO A 5 0.13 3.37 37.75
C PRO A 5 -1.39 3.24 37.94
N ASP A 6 -1.84 2.05 38.31
CA ASP A 6 -3.19 1.83 38.79
C ASP A 6 -3.23 2.20 40.28
N VAL A 7 -4.03 3.22 40.60
CA VAL A 7 -4.14 3.75 41.98
C VAL A 7 -5.51 3.43 42.53
N ALA A 8 -5.56 2.58 43.52
CA ALA A 8 -6.78 2.17 44.20
C ALA A 8 -6.74 2.60 45.68
N PRO A 9 -7.86 3.06 46.27
CA PRO A 9 -7.93 3.33 47.70
C PRO A 9 -7.87 2.03 48.50
N GLN A 10 -7.16 2.03 49.63
CA GLN A 10 -7.15 0.90 50.53
C GLN A 10 -8.32 1.06 51.54
N GLY A 11 -9.40 0.30 51.30
CA GLY A 11 -10.61 0.32 52.14
C GLY A 11 -11.69 1.28 51.65
N GLU A 12 -12.77 1.42 52.44
CA GLU A 12 -13.84 2.38 52.15
C GLU A 12 -13.34 3.81 52.39
N LEU A 13 -13.54 4.67 51.37
CA LEU A 13 -13.20 6.10 51.46
C LEU A 13 -14.10 6.77 52.50
N GLN A 14 -13.58 6.95 53.71
CA GLN A 14 -14.20 7.77 54.76
C GLN A 14 -13.61 9.18 54.69
N PHE A 15 -14.41 10.13 54.20
CA PHE A 15 -13.96 11.52 54.01
C PHE A 15 -13.63 12.25 55.32
N ASP A 16 -14.03 11.72 56.47
CA ASP A 16 -13.71 12.25 57.80
C ASP A 16 -12.46 11.60 58.43
N SER A 17 -11.78 10.72 57.71
CA SER A 17 -10.54 10.12 58.20
C SER A 17 -9.37 11.09 58.13
N PRO A 18 -8.49 11.14 59.13
CA PRO A 18 -7.31 12.02 59.15
C PRO A 18 -6.24 11.62 58.14
N SER A 19 -6.34 10.43 57.52
CA SER A 19 -5.44 9.95 56.49
C SER A 19 -6.22 9.09 55.46
N LEU A 20 -5.82 9.23 54.20
CA LEU A 20 -6.29 8.38 53.10
C LEU A 20 -5.11 7.50 52.65
N GLU A 21 -5.35 6.20 52.65
CA GLU A 21 -4.37 5.22 52.15
C GLU A 21 -4.71 4.74 50.75
N PHE A 22 -3.69 4.76 49.88
CA PHE A 22 -3.83 4.29 48.51
C PHE A 22 -2.75 3.25 48.23
N SER A 23 -3.10 2.22 47.43
CA SER A 23 -2.12 1.36 46.80
C SER A 23 -1.91 1.79 45.35
N ALA A 24 -0.65 1.84 44.90
CA ALA A 24 -0.32 2.07 43.52
C ALA A 24 0.39 0.83 42.96
N SER A 25 -0.23 0.21 41.97
CA SER A 25 0.36 -0.90 41.22
C SER A 25 0.86 -0.40 39.88
N PHE A 26 2.08 -0.76 39.52
CA PHE A 26 2.64 -0.37 38.23
C PHE A 26 3.52 -1.50 37.69
N GLU A 27 3.55 -1.61 36.37
CA GLU A 27 4.48 -2.50 35.68
C GLU A 27 5.83 -1.83 35.45
N VAL A 28 6.88 -2.63 35.44
CA VAL A 28 8.24 -2.17 35.12
C VAL A 28 8.64 -2.66 33.74
N TYR A 29 9.53 -1.93 33.08
CA TYR A 29 10.13 -2.43 31.86
C TYR A 29 10.90 -3.72 32.14
N PRO A 30 10.73 -4.78 31.31
CA PRO A 30 11.45 -6.03 31.47
C PRO A 30 12.95 -5.84 31.20
N GLU A 31 13.77 -6.68 31.81
CA GLU A 31 15.15 -6.84 31.38
C GLU A 31 15.16 -7.66 30.08
N VAL A 32 15.44 -7.00 28.96
CA VAL A 32 15.50 -7.62 27.65
C VAL A 32 16.82 -8.34 27.50
N SER A 33 16.81 -9.69 27.58
CA SER A 33 17.99 -10.48 27.27
C SER A 33 18.02 -10.79 25.77
N LEU A 34 19.02 -10.22 25.07
CA LEU A 34 19.25 -10.50 23.67
C LEU A 34 20.21 -11.69 23.51
N GLY A 35 19.76 -12.72 22.80
CA GLY A 35 20.62 -13.77 22.32
C GLY A 35 21.55 -13.31 21.19
N PRO A 36 22.45 -14.18 20.73
CA PRO A 36 23.43 -13.83 19.72
C PRO A 36 22.77 -13.54 18.36
N VAL A 37 22.86 -12.30 17.89
CA VAL A 37 22.37 -11.87 16.57
C VAL A 37 22.96 -12.71 15.44
N GLY A 38 24.18 -13.25 15.61
CA GLY A 38 24.83 -14.14 14.67
C GLY A 38 24.16 -15.49 14.41
N GLU A 39 23.14 -15.86 15.20
CA GLU A 39 22.32 -17.06 14.97
C GLU A 39 21.11 -16.79 14.07
N LEU A 40 20.78 -15.52 13.84
CA LEU A 40 19.69 -15.15 12.96
C LEU A 40 20.01 -15.49 11.50
N GLU A 41 19.03 -16.06 10.82
CA GLU A 41 19.07 -16.32 9.38
C GLU A 41 18.17 -15.32 8.68
N ILE A 42 18.77 -14.51 7.78
CA ILE A 42 18.09 -13.43 7.06
C ILE A 42 18.23 -13.67 5.55
N GLU A 43 17.11 -13.77 4.86
CA GLU A 43 17.11 -13.72 3.39
C GLU A 43 17.21 -12.27 2.93
N ARG A 44 18.28 -11.93 2.22
CA ARG A 44 18.45 -10.64 1.56
C ARG A 44 18.06 -10.77 0.10
N ILE A 45 17.00 -10.07 -0.28
CA ILE A 45 16.45 -10.12 -1.63
C ILE A 45 17.25 -9.23 -2.56
N HIS A 46 17.55 -9.75 -3.75
CA HIS A 46 18.09 -9.01 -4.88
C HIS A 46 17.12 -9.06 -6.06
N THR A 47 16.93 -7.93 -6.71
CA THR A 47 16.11 -7.81 -7.93
C THR A 47 16.81 -6.85 -8.87
N GLN A 48 16.91 -7.24 -10.13
CA GLN A 48 17.51 -6.42 -11.18
C GLN A 48 16.44 -5.89 -12.12
N VAL A 49 16.64 -4.67 -12.62
CA VAL A 49 15.84 -4.06 -13.67
C VAL A 49 16.54 -4.33 -15.00
N GLY A 50 15.94 -5.19 -15.82
CA GLY A 50 16.43 -5.49 -17.17
C GLY A 50 15.76 -4.67 -18.26
N GLU A 51 16.13 -4.90 -19.52
CA GLU A 51 15.50 -4.25 -20.67
C GLU A 51 14.02 -4.66 -20.82
N ALA A 52 13.66 -5.89 -20.43
CA ALA A 52 12.29 -6.37 -20.50
C ALA A 52 11.32 -5.54 -19.64
N GLU A 53 11.75 -5.13 -18.44
CA GLU A 53 10.97 -4.30 -17.52
C GLU A 53 10.81 -2.87 -18.05
N ILE A 54 11.85 -2.35 -18.70
CA ILE A 54 11.81 -1.03 -19.36
C ILE A 54 10.83 -1.08 -20.53
N GLU A 55 10.90 -2.10 -21.40
CA GLU A 55 9.97 -2.26 -22.51
C GLU A 55 8.52 -2.42 -22.05
N LYS A 56 8.27 -3.22 -21.02
CA LYS A 56 6.93 -3.33 -20.42
C LYS A 56 6.41 -1.96 -19.96
N THR A 57 7.27 -1.16 -19.32
CA THR A 57 6.91 0.18 -18.85
C THR A 57 6.63 1.13 -20.01
N VAL A 58 7.47 1.12 -21.05
CA VAL A 58 7.23 1.90 -22.28
C VAL A 58 5.89 1.52 -22.90
N GLU A 59 5.57 0.22 -22.96
CA GLU A 59 4.30 -0.24 -23.53
C GLU A 59 3.08 0.19 -22.67
N VAL A 60 3.20 0.19 -21.34
CA VAL A 60 2.18 0.73 -20.45
C VAL A 60 1.98 2.23 -20.70
N LEU A 61 3.07 2.99 -20.83
CA LEU A 61 3.02 4.43 -21.11
C LEU A 61 2.41 4.73 -22.49
N ARG A 62 2.66 3.89 -23.49
CA ARG A 62 2.00 3.96 -24.82
C ARG A 62 0.50 3.73 -24.71
N LYS A 63 0.07 2.68 -23.96
CA LYS A 63 -1.35 2.37 -23.74
C LYS A 63 -2.09 3.50 -23.01
N GLN A 64 -1.45 4.18 -22.07
CA GLN A 64 -2.02 5.33 -21.38
C GLN A 64 -2.22 6.56 -22.32
N ARG A 65 -1.55 6.58 -23.47
CA ARG A 65 -1.61 7.64 -24.49
C ARG A 65 -2.21 7.16 -25.80
N VAL A 66 -2.98 6.07 -25.75
CA VAL A 66 -3.70 5.56 -26.90
C VAL A 66 -4.58 6.66 -27.51
N ARG A 67 -4.56 6.76 -28.83
CA ARG A 67 -5.49 7.57 -29.61
C ARG A 67 -6.53 6.66 -30.22
N TRP A 68 -7.76 7.08 -30.17
CA TRP A 68 -8.87 6.30 -30.69
C TRP A 68 -9.21 6.77 -32.11
N HIS A 69 -9.32 5.85 -33.05
CA HIS A 69 -9.63 6.13 -34.44
C HIS A 69 -10.91 5.39 -34.83
N GLU A 70 -11.90 6.13 -35.31
CA GLU A 70 -13.19 5.54 -35.72
C GLU A 70 -12.98 4.58 -36.89
N VAL A 71 -13.57 3.40 -36.77
CA VAL A 71 -13.50 2.34 -37.77
C VAL A 71 -14.90 1.86 -38.14
N ASP A 72 -15.07 1.49 -39.40
CA ASP A 72 -16.35 0.97 -39.93
C ASP A 72 -16.29 -0.56 -40.03
N ARG A 73 -16.17 -1.20 -38.89
CA ARG A 73 -16.19 -2.67 -38.73
C ARG A 73 -16.84 -3.08 -37.43
N ALA A 74 -17.17 -4.35 -37.28
CA ALA A 74 -17.62 -4.88 -35.99
C ALA A 74 -16.52 -4.72 -34.92
N PRO A 75 -16.91 -4.45 -33.64
CA PRO A 75 -15.97 -4.28 -32.56
C PRO A 75 -15.27 -5.59 -32.19
N ALA A 76 -14.00 -5.48 -31.86
CA ALA A 76 -13.15 -6.55 -31.38
C ALA A 76 -12.59 -6.22 -29.99
N SER A 77 -11.95 -7.19 -29.34
CA SER A 77 -11.23 -6.96 -28.09
C SER A 77 -10.16 -5.88 -28.29
N GLY A 78 -10.08 -4.92 -27.38
CA GLY A 78 -9.19 -3.76 -27.44
C GLY A 78 -9.81 -2.53 -28.11
N ASP A 79 -10.96 -2.64 -28.79
CA ASP A 79 -11.66 -1.49 -29.35
C ASP A 79 -12.43 -0.74 -28.26
N GLN A 80 -12.52 0.59 -28.40
CA GLN A 80 -13.45 1.41 -27.63
C GLN A 80 -14.78 1.47 -28.38
N VAL A 81 -15.88 1.19 -27.68
CA VAL A 81 -17.23 1.33 -28.24
C VAL A 81 -17.99 2.39 -27.46
N THR A 82 -18.76 3.20 -28.18
CA THR A 82 -19.76 4.10 -27.59
C THR A 82 -21.13 3.49 -27.81
N ILE A 83 -21.84 3.22 -26.71
CA ILE A 83 -23.11 2.49 -26.70
C ILE A 83 -24.17 3.19 -25.88
N ASP A 84 -25.43 2.93 -26.24
CA ASP A 84 -26.54 3.04 -25.33
C ASP A 84 -26.91 1.64 -24.87
N PHE A 85 -27.26 1.49 -23.62
CA PHE A 85 -27.73 0.21 -23.12
C PHE A 85 -28.82 0.33 -22.05
N ARG A 86 -29.64 -0.70 -21.95
CA ARG A 86 -30.68 -0.84 -20.94
C ARG A 86 -30.78 -2.29 -20.45
N GLY A 87 -30.54 -2.49 -19.17
CA GLY A 87 -30.69 -3.79 -18.51
C GLY A 87 -32.01 -3.91 -17.78
N THR A 88 -32.62 -5.09 -17.85
CA THR A 88 -33.82 -5.44 -17.12
C THR A 88 -33.64 -6.79 -16.43
N LEU A 89 -34.25 -6.91 -15.24
CA LEU A 89 -34.36 -8.16 -14.51
C LEU A 89 -35.84 -8.54 -14.47
N ASP A 90 -36.20 -9.68 -15.02
CA ASP A 90 -37.60 -10.10 -15.18
C ASP A 90 -38.49 -9.02 -15.84
N GLY A 91 -37.95 -8.25 -16.79
CA GLY A 91 -38.64 -7.18 -17.48
C GLY A 91 -38.69 -5.84 -16.74
N VAL A 92 -38.12 -5.75 -15.52
CA VAL A 92 -38.09 -4.52 -14.72
C VAL A 92 -36.70 -3.90 -14.78
N ALA A 93 -36.59 -2.61 -15.14
CA ALA A 93 -35.34 -1.89 -15.13
C ALA A 93 -34.80 -1.73 -13.70
N PHE A 94 -33.49 -1.83 -13.52
CA PHE A 94 -32.81 -1.67 -12.23
C PHE A 94 -31.84 -0.50 -12.23
N GLU A 95 -31.54 0.03 -11.07
CA GLU A 95 -30.63 1.15 -10.88
C GLU A 95 -29.22 0.80 -11.37
N GLY A 96 -28.60 1.69 -12.16
CA GLY A 96 -27.30 1.46 -12.79
C GLY A 96 -27.33 0.54 -14.02
N GLY A 97 -28.51 -0.01 -14.40
CA GLY A 97 -28.68 -0.89 -15.55
C GLY A 97 -28.76 -0.19 -16.90
N SER A 98 -28.76 1.16 -16.98
CA SER A 98 -28.91 1.89 -18.23
C SER A 98 -27.98 3.08 -18.32
N ALA A 99 -27.46 3.35 -19.51
CA ALA A 99 -26.71 4.55 -19.83
C ALA A 99 -26.83 4.87 -21.34
N GLU A 100 -26.70 6.16 -21.68
CA GLU A 100 -26.62 6.65 -23.06
C GLU A 100 -25.23 7.25 -23.33
N GLY A 101 -24.69 7.02 -24.54
CA GLY A 101 -23.37 7.50 -24.95
C GLY A 101 -22.21 6.96 -24.10
N PHE A 102 -22.39 5.80 -23.49
CA PHE A 102 -21.38 5.21 -22.61
C PHE A 102 -20.21 4.64 -23.43
N SER A 103 -18.99 5.07 -23.12
CA SER A 103 -17.77 4.62 -23.79
C SER A 103 -17.05 3.59 -22.93
N VAL A 104 -16.74 2.43 -23.52
CA VAL A 104 -16.02 1.34 -22.85
C VAL A 104 -15.05 0.65 -23.81
N VAL A 105 -13.90 0.24 -23.28
CA VAL A 105 -12.91 -0.58 -24.02
C VAL A 105 -13.22 -2.05 -23.77
N LEU A 106 -13.45 -2.78 -24.84
CA LEU A 106 -13.77 -4.20 -24.78
C LEU A 106 -12.53 -5.04 -24.47
N GLY A 107 -12.65 -6.01 -23.57
CA GLY A 107 -11.55 -6.91 -23.20
C GLY A 107 -10.67 -6.43 -22.05
N GLU A 108 -10.95 -5.27 -21.46
CA GLU A 108 -10.26 -4.78 -20.26
C GLU A 108 -10.87 -5.27 -18.94
N GLY A 109 -12.00 -6.00 -19.01
CA GLY A 109 -12.68 -6.51 -17.82
C GLY A 109 -13.38 -5.45 -16.99
N ARG A 110 -13.67 -4.28 -17.56
CA ARG A 110 -14.45 -3.20 -16.91
C ARG A 110 -15.93 -3.49 -16.86
N MET A 111 -16.41 -4.31 -17.79
CA MET A 111 -17.79 -4.79 -17.85
C MET A 111 -17.82 -6.31 -17.59
N LEU A 112 -19.02 -6.82 -17.28
CA LEU A 112 -19.20 -8.26 -17.12
C LEU A 112 -18.81 -8.98 -18.43
N PRO A 113 -18.15 -10.15 -18.36
CA PRO A 113 -17.67 -10.85 -19.55
C PRO A 113 -18.77 -11.15 -20.58
N ASP A 114 -19.98 -11.46 -20.12
CA ASP A 114 -21.09 -11.75 -21.02
C ASP A 114 -21.62 -10.48 -21.70
N PHE A 115 -21.52 -9.32 -21.04
CA PHE A 115 -21.85 -8.03 -21.65
C PHE A 115 -20.87 -7.69 -22.78
N GLU A 116 -19.57 -7.83 -22.53
CA GLU A 116 -18.55 -7.60 -23.56
C GLU A 116 -18.71 -8.56 -24.75
N LYS A 117 -18.98 -9.84 -24.49
CA LYS A 117 -19.27 -10.84 -25.53
C LYS A 117 -20.51 -10.49 -26.37
N GLY A 118 -21.54 -9.95 -25.72
CA GLY A 118 -22.77 -9.52 -26.39
C GLY A 118 -22.56 -8.39 -27.40
N LEU A 119 -21.51 -7.57 -27.20
CA LEU A 119 -21.15 -6.47 -28.10
C LEU A 119 -20.16 -6.87 -29.19
N MET A 120 -19.22 -7.79 -28.89
CA MET A 120 -18.18 -8.20 -29.83
C MET A 120 -18.74 -8.82 -31.10
N GLY A 121 -18.21 -8.41 -32.25
CA GLY A 121 -18.61 -8.92 -33.54
C GLY A 121 -19.95 -8.43 -34.07
N GLN A 122 -20.64 -7.55 -33.34
CA GLN A 122 -21.96 -7.02 -33.70
C GLN A 122 -21.86 -5.78 -34.62
N ALA A 123 -22.87 -5.59 -35.45
CA ALA A 123 -22.86 -4.45 -36.34
C ALA A 123 -23.31 -3.16 -35.65
N LYS A 124 -22.69 -2.03 -36.04
CA LYS A 124 -23.05 -0.67 -35.59
C LYS A 124 -24.52 -0.35 -35.98
N GLY A 125 -25.23 0.31 -35.08
CA GLY A 125 -26.59 0.83 -35.31
C GLY A 125 -27.72 -0.21 -35.21
N LEU A 126 -27.43 -1.47 -34.91
CA LEU A 126 -28.44 -2.50 -34.67
C LEU A 126 -28.82 -2.55 -33.19
N GLY A 127 -30.08 -2.76 -32.89
CA GLY A 127 -30.55 -3.11 -31.55
C GLY A 127 -30.10 -4.52 -31.20
N LEU A 128 -29.29 -4.65 -30.19
CA LEU A 128 -28.75 -5.91 -29.70
C LEU A 128 -29.51 -6.36 -28.46
N HIS A 129 -29.78 -7.66 -28.35
CA HIS A 129 -30.40 -8.25 -27.19
C HIS A 129 -29.55 -9.44 -26.74
N PHE A 130 -29.08 -9.44 -25.51
CA PHE A 130 -28.29 -10.52 -24.95
C PHE A 130 -28.42 -10.63 -23.44
N PRO A 131 -28.39 -11.87 -22.90
CA PRO A 131 -28.40 -12.09 -21.47
C PRO A 131 -26.99 -11.87 -20.87
N VAL A 132 -26.96 -11.40 -19.63
CA VAL A 132 -25.74 -11.18 -18.82
C VAL A 132 -25.93 -11.84 -17.47
N GLN A 133 -25.04 -12.76 -17.13
CA GLN A 133 -25.03 -13.42 -15.83
C GLN A 133 -24.23 -12.60 -14.83
N PHE A 134 -24.88 -12.15 -13.75
CA PHE A 134 -24.19 -11.54 -12.63
C PHE A 134 -23.53 -12.59 -11.75
N PRO A 135 -22.29 -12.38 -11.28
CA PRO A 135 -21.63 -13.30 -10.38
C PRO A 135 -22.31 -13.33 -9.00
N GLU A 136 -22.18 -14.44 -8.26
CA GLU A 136 -22.81 -14.62 -6.95
C GLU A 136 -22.31 -13.60 -5.90
N ASN A 137 -21.07 -13.14 -6.05
CA ASN A 137 -20.43 -12.14 -5.18
C ASN A 137 -20.54 -10.69 -5.71
N TYR A 138 -21.54 -10.41 -6.56
CA TYR A 138 -21.73 -9.05 -7.08
C TYR A 138 -22.15 -8.08 -5.97
N GLY A 139 -21.57 -6.87 -5.98
CA GLY A 139 -21.74 -5.89 -4.89
C GLY A 139 -23.18 -5.42 -4.65
N ALA A 140 -24.08 -5.55 -5.64
CA ALA A 140 -25.52 -5.29 -5.48
C ALA A 140 -26.26 -6.61 -5.22
N GLU A 141 -26.64 -6.88 -3.97
CA GLU A 141 -27.30 -8.12 -3.54
C GLU A 141 -28.52 -8.50 -4.39
N GLN A 142 -29.30 -7.49 -4.83
CA GLN A 142 -30.47 -7.71 -5.67
C GLN A 142 -30.16 -8.25 -7.07
N LEU A 143 -28.90 -8.15 -7.54
CA LEU A 143 -28.44 -8.63 -8.85
C LEU A 143 -27.56 -9.88 -8.74
N ALA A 144 -26.97 -10.15 -7.57
CA ALA A 144 -26.04 -11.26 -7.35
C ALA A 144 -26.65 -12.60 -7.76
N GLY A 145 -25.92 -13.36 -8.60
CA GLY A 145 -26.33 -14.66 -9.12
C GLY A 145 -27.50 -14.64 -10.10
N LYS A 146 -28.00 -13.47 -10.53
CA LYS A 146 -29.15 -13.37 -11.43
C LYS A 146 -28.76 -13.16 -12.88
N LEU A 147 -29.64 -13.59 -13.77
CA LEU A 147 -29.54 -13.36 -15.20
C LEU A 147 -30.39 -12.14 -15.58
N ALA A 148 -29.77 -11.13 -16.14
CA ALA A 148 -30.46 -9.94 -16.64
C ALA A 148 -30.42 -9.87 -18.16
N ASP A 149 -31.47 -9.33 -18.77
CA ASP A 149 -31.55 -9.09 -20.21
C ASP A 149 -31.11 -7.66 -20.52
N PHE A 150 -30.18 -7.53 -21.45
CA PHE A 150 -29.68 -6.24 -21.92
C PHE A 150 -30.07 -5.98 -23.37
N GLU A 151 -30.55 -4.76 -23.56
CA GLU A 151 -30.68 -4.14 -24.88
C GLU A 151 -29.54 -3.16 -25.04
N ALA A 152 -28.84 -3.19 -26.17
CA ALA A 152 -27.75 -2.23 -26.45
C ALA A 152 -27.75 -1.79 -27.90
N THR A 153 -27.25 -0.58 -28.15
CA THR A 153 -27.01 -0.05 -29.50
C THR A 153 -25.60 0.50 -29.58
N ILE A 154 -24.82 0.04 -30.54
CA ILE A 154 -23.47 0.54 -30.79
C ILE A 154 -23.54 1.76 -31.71
N HIS A 155 -23.12 2.92 -31.23
CA HIS A 155 -23.08 4.15 -32.01
C HIS A 155 -21.75 4.35 -32.71
N LYS A 156 -20.65 4.00 -32.05
CA LYS A 156 -19.29 4.22 -32.54
C LYS A 156 -18.38 3.06 -32.15
N VAL A 157 -17.50 2.70 -33.08
CA VAL A 157 -16.42 1.76 -32.83
C VAL A 157 -15.11 2.46 -33.15
N GLU A 158 -14.17 2.44 -32.21
CA GLU A 158 -12.87 3.09 -32.35
C GLU A 158 -11.76 2.08 -32.04
N ALA A 159 -10.87 1.92 -32.99
CA ALA A 159 -9.68 1.08 -32.82
C ALA A 159 -8.57 1.86 -32.08
N PRO A 160 -7.80 1.18 -31.20
CA PRO A 160 -6.68 1.82 -30.53
C PRO A 160 -5.52 2.04 -31.52
N VAL A 161 -4.98 3.23 -31.53
CA VAL A 161 -3.73 3.57 -32.21
C VAL A 161 -2.71 3.95 -31.14
N LEU A 162 -1.78 3.04 -30.87
CA LEU A 162 -0.70 3.31 -29.95
C LEU A 162 0.28 4.30 -30.59
N PRO A 163 0.73 5.35 -29.86
CA PRO A 163 1.74 6.25 -30.38
C PRO A 163 3.05 5.49 -30.66
N ASP A 164 3.77 5.90 -31.68
CA ASP A 164 5.12 5.44 -31.91
C ASP A 164 6.06 5.95 -30.80
N VAL A 165 7.12 5.18 -30.49
CA VAL A 165 8.13 5.59 -29.53
C VAL A 165 9.14 6.49 -30.28
N ASP A 166 8.73 7.74 -30.47
CA ASP A 166 9.45 8.76 -31.23
C ASP A 166 9.76 9.98 -30.38
N GLN A 167 10.30 11.02 -31.01
CA GLN A 167 10.66 12.27 -30.37
C GLN A 167 9.45 12.92 -29.68
N ASP A 168 8.28 12.93 -30.33
CA ASP A 168 7.07 13.54 -29.79
C ASP A 168 6.59 12.80 -28.55
N PHE A 169 6.66 11.47 -28.56
CA PHE A 169 6.33 10.62 -27.41
C PHE A 169 7.24 10.92 -26.22
N ALA A 170 8.56 11.03 -26.46
CA ALA A 170 9.52 11.34 -25.40
C ALA A 170 9.28 12.76 -24.83
N GLN A 171 8.95 13.75 -25.66
CA GLN A 171 8.64 15.11 -25.23
C GLN A 171 7.36 15.14 -24.34
N GLN A 172 6.32 14.39 -24.71
CA GLN A 172 5.08 14.29 -23.92
C GLN A 172 5.31 13.64 -22.55
N LEU A 173 6.40 12.87 -22.40
CA LEU A 173 6.83 12.24 -21.16
C LEU A 173 7.83 13.05 -20.35
N GLY A 174 8.09 14.30 -20.76
CA GLY A 174 8.92 15.23 -19.98
C GLY A 174 10.40 15.22 -20.37
N VAL A 175 10.76 14.68 -21.57
CA VAL A 175 12.08 14.76 -22.14
C VAL A 175 12.11 15.86 -23.22
N PRO A 176 12.53 17.10 -22.90
CA PRO A 176 12.30 18.27 -23.78
C PRO A 176 12.96 18.19 -25.15
N ASP A 177 14.11 17.50 -25.26
CA ASP A 177 14.83 17.28 -26.50
C ASP A 177 14.32 16.07 -27.31
N GLY A 178 13.36 15.30 -26.73
CA GLY A 178 12.76 14.15 -27.38
C GLY A 178 13.68 12.96 -27.55
N ASP A 179 14.77 12.90 -26.79
CA ASP A 179 15.73 11.81 -26.83
C ASP A 179 15.16 10.55 -26.19
N ILE A 180 14.96 9.50 -26.99
CA ILE A 180 14.39 8.22 -26.57
C ILE A 180 15.32 7.51 -25.59
N GLU A 181 16.65 7.59 -25.78
CA GLU A 181 17.59 6.95 -24.86
C GLU A 181 17.57 7.61 -23.49
N LYS A 182 17.37 8.93 -23.41
CA LYS A 182 17.15 9.63 -22.14
C LYS A 182 15.85 9.21 -21.49
N LEU A 183 14.76 9.06 -22.25
CA LEU A 183 13.51 8.55 -21.73
C LEU A 183 13.68 7.16 -21.11
N ARG A 184 14.37 6.26 -21.83
CA ARG A 184 14.65 4.89 -21.33
C ARG A 184 15.51 4.93 -20.06
N ALA A 185 16.51 5.81 -20.02
CA ALA A 185 17.35 6.00 -18.84
C ALA A 185 16.56 6.52 -17.63
N GLU A 186 15.64 7.45 -17.83
CA GLU A 186 14.75 7.93 -16.77
C GLU A 186 13.77 6.84 -16.27
N ILE A 187 13.19 6.05 -17.17
CA ILE A 187 12.37 4.90 -16.82
C ILE A 187 13.18 3.90 -16.00
N ARG A 188 14.38 3.52 -16.45
CA ARG A 188 15.30 2.63 -15.73
C ARG A 188 15.56 3.15 -14.32
N LYS A 189 15.96 4.40 -14.19
CA LYS A 189 16.26 5.04 -12.90
C LYS A 189 15.07 5.03 -11.96
N ASN A 190 13.84 5.25 -12.47
CA ASN A 190 12.62 5.20 -11.68
C ASN A 190 12.32 3.78 -11.21
N LEU A 191 12.45 2.78 -12.08
CA LEU A 191 12.25 1.37 -11.72
C LEU A 191 13.30 0.89 -10.71
N GLU A 192 14.57 1.23 -10.90
CA GLU A 192 15.65 0.92 -9.96
C GLU A 192 15.41 1.53 -8.58
N ARG A 193 14.90 2.77 -8.52
CA ARG A 193 14.52 3.42 -7.27
C ARG A 193 13.37 2.71 -6.58
N GLU A 194 12.34 2.31 -7.32
CA GLU A 194 11.20 1.56 -6.77
C GLU A 194 11.64 0.18 -6.27
N VAL A 195 12.45 -0.54 -7.04
CA VAL A 195 13.04 -1.82 -6.63
C VAL A 195 13.85 -1.65 -5.34
N ALA A 196 14.72 -0.64 -5.27
CA ALA A 196 15.54 -0.40 -4.07
C ALA A 196 14.68 -0.13 -2.84
N GLN A 197 13.60 0.66 -2.97
CA GLN A 197 12.68 0.93 -1.87
C GLN A 197 11.96 -0.34 -1.40
N ARG A 198 11.44 -1.16 -2.33
CA ARG A 198 10.74 -2.41 -2.00
C ARG A 198 11.68 -3.45 -1.38
N VAL A 199 12.88 -3.61 -1.93
CA VAL A 199 13.91 -4.50 -1.38
C VAL A 199 14.28 -4.06 0.03
N LYS A 200 14.52 -2.76 0.25
CA LYS A 200 14.83 -2.19 1.57
C LYS A 200 13.70 -2.46 2.58
N ALA A 201 12.45 -2.27 2.17
CA ALA A 201 11.29 -2.54 3.03
C ALA A 201 11.18 -4.03 3.40
N ARG A 202 11.39 -4.94 2.44
CA ARG A 202 11.35 -6.39 2.69
C ARG A 202 12.48 -6.88 3.58
N VAL A 203 13.70 -6.42 3.33
CA VAL A 203 14.86 -6.76 4.18
C VAL A 203 14.64 -6.26 5.59
N LYS A 204 14.14 -5.02 5.76
CA LYS A 204 13.74 -4.48 7.07
C LYS A 204 12.71 -5.37 7.74
N ALA A 205 11.64 -5.75 7.04
CA ALA A 205 10.61 -6.64 7.59
C ALA A 205 11.19 -7.99 8.02
N ALA A 206 12.04 -8.60 7.18
CA ALA A 206 12.70 -9.89 7.50
C ALA A 206 13.58 -9.78 8.76
N VAL A 207 14.34 -8.70 8.91
CA VAL A 207 15.13 -8.42 10.11
C VAL A 207 14.26 -8.26 11.34
N MET A 208 13.20 -7.44 11.25
CA MET A 208 12.29 -7.19 12.39
C MET A 208 11.52 -8.44 12.78
N ASP A 209 11.17 -9.32 11.85
CA ASP A 209 10.52 -10.60 12.10
C ASP A 209 11.47 -11.67 12.69
N ALA A 210 12.75 -11.51 12.45
CA ALA A 210 13.76 -12.43 12.99
C ALA A 210 14.18 -12.07 14.42
N LEU A 211 14.23 -10.80 14.80
CA LEU A 211 14.69 -10.33 16.11
C LEU A 211 13.97 -10.98 17.31
N PRO A 212 12.64 -11.19 17.32
CA PRO A 212 11.94 -11.88 18.39
C PRO A 212 12.41 -13.30 18.64
N LYS A 213 13.02 -13.98 17.65
CA LYS A 213 13.46 -15.38 17.75
C LYS A 213 14.66 -15.57 18.69
N VAL A 214 15.46 -14.53 18.87
CA VAL A 214 16.67 -14.56 19.75
C VAL A 214 16.45 -13.83 21.07
N SER A 215 15.20 -13.56 21.45
CA SER A 215 14.88 -12.90 22.70
C SER A 215 13.66 -13.52 23.36
N SER A 216 13.69 -13.64 24.69
CA SER A 216 12.55 -14.13 25.46
C SER A 216 12.44 -13.29 26.74
N PHE A 217 11.30 -12.63 26.92
CA PHE A 217 10.98 -11.85 28.11
C PHE A 217 9.46 -11.62 28.16
N ASP A 218 8.97 -11.33 29.37
CA ASP A 218 7.55 -11.06 29.56
C ASP A 218 7.20 -9.66 29.07
N LEU A 219 6.11 -9.56 28.31
CA LEU A 219 5.64 -8.28 27.79
C LEU A 219 4.75 -7.58 28.81
N PRO A 220 5.02 -6.30 29.18
CA PRO A 220 4.14 -5.54 30.06
C PRO A 220 2.76 -5.35 29.43
N LYS A 221 1.71 -5.72 30.17
CA LYS A 221 0.32 -5.60 29.72
C LYS A 221 -0.06 -4.16 29.36
N ALA A 222 0.38 -3.22 30.19
CA ALA A 222 0.11 -1.80 29.96
C ALA A 222 0.65 -1.30 28.62
N LEU A 223 1.80 -1.80 28.14
CA LEU A 223 2.33 -1.46 26.82
C LEU A 223 1.51 -2.10 25.70
N ILE A 224 1.09 -3.36 25.88
CA ILE A 224 0.24 -4.06 24.90
C ILE A 224 -1.09 -3.32 24.76
N GLU A 225 -1.75 -2.99 25.87
CA GLU A 225 -3.03 -2.27 25.87
C GLU A 225 -2.93 -0.91 25.21
N SER A 226 -1.88 -0.14 25.53
CA SER A 226 -1.62 1.14 24.88
C SER A 226 -1.40 1.02 23.37
N GLU A 227 -0.68 -0.01 22.92
CA GLU A 227 -0.44 -0.24 21.50
C GLU A 227 -1.72 -0.74 20.79
N MET A 228 -2.55 -1.56 21.44
CA MET A 228 -3.86 -1.96 20.91
C MET A 228 -4.75 -0.74 20.65
N ASP A 229 -4.81 0.19 21.62
CA ASP A 229 -5.58 1.43 21.47
C ASP A 229 -5.04 2.30 20.34
N ALA A 230 -3.72 2.44 20.22
CA ALA A 230 -3.08 3.19 19.15
C ALA A 230 -3.35 2.58 17.76
N LEU A 231 -3.31 1.25 17.64
CA LEU A 231 -3.62 0.55 16.39
C LEU A 231 -5.10 0.70 16.01
N ALA A 232 -6.01 0.58 16.98
CA ALA A 232 -7.45 0.76 16.75
C ALA A 232 -7.78 2.18 16.29
N GLU A 233 -7.17 3.20 16.90
CA GLU A 233 -7.36 4.60 16.49
C GLU A 233 -6.78 4.87 15.10
N ARG A 234 -5.63 4.31 14.77
CA ARG A 234 -5.04 4.44 13.41
C ARG A 234 -5.95 3.78 12.37
N ALA A 235 -6.46 2.58 12.64
CA ALA A 235 -7.38 1.89 11.74
C ALA A 235 -8.69 2.69 11.52
N LYS A 236 -9.22 3.32 12.56
CA LYS A 236 -10.39 4.22 12.43
C LYS A 236 -10.08 5.45 11.55
N GLN A 237 -8.90 6.06 11.73
CA GLN A 237 -8.48 7.20 10.93
C GLN A 237 -8.32 6.82 9.45
N ASP A 238 -7.71 5.66 9.15
CA ASP A 238 -7.54 5.17 7.79
C ASP A 238 -8.89 4.89 7.10
N LEU A 239 -9.86 4.30 7.82
CA LEU A 239 -11.21 4.07 7.30
C LEU A 239 -11.95 5.40 7.07
N ALA A 240 -11.84 6.34 8.01
CA ALA A 240 -12.45 7.66 7.86
C ALA A 240 -11.90 8.43 6.64
N GLN A 241 -10.60 8.34 6.37
CA GLN A 241 -9.97 8.93 5.18
C GLN A 241 -10.48 8.30 3.87
N ARG A 242 -10.87 7.03 3.91
CA ARG A 242 -11.50 6.32 2.78
C ARG A 242 -13.01 6.59 2.66
N GLY A 243 -13.58 7.47 3.50
CA GLY A 243 -14.99 7.82 3.48
C GLY A 243 -15.93 6.79 4.13
N ILE A 244 -15.38 5.83 4.88
CA ILE A 244 -16.17 4.80 5.57
C ILE A 244 -16.59 5.34 6.95
N ASP A 245 -17.90 5.31 7.24
CA ASP A 245 -18.40 5.74 8.54
C ASP A 245 -18.11 4.69 9.63
N VAL A 246 -17.03 4.94 10.39
CA VAL A 246 -16.58 4.06 11.49
C VAL A 246 -17.57 3.96 12.65
N LYS A 247 -18.60 4.84 12.72
CA LYS A 247 -19.64 4.74 13.76
C LYS A 247 -20.56 3.55 13.52
N GLN A 248 -20.69 3.11 12.28
CA GLN A 248 -21.51 1.96 11.89
C GLN A 248 -20.78 0.63 11.95
N MET A 249 -19.44 0.65 12.05
CA MET A 249 -18.60 -0.54 12.09
C MET A 249 -17.60 -0.45 13.25
N PRO A 250 -17.99 -0.88 14.48
CA PRO A 250 -17.10 -0.89 15.62
C PRO A 250 -15.92 -1.82 15.34
N ILE A 251 -14.70 -1.30 15.43
CA ILE A 251 -13.47 -2.08 15.32
C ILE A 251 -13.10 -2.54 16.74
N PRO A 252 -13.22 -3.83 17.06
CA PRO A 252 -12.84 -4.32 18.37
C PRO A 252 -11.31 -4.20 18.54
N ARG A 253 -10.86 -3.54 19.61
CA ARG A 253 -9.42 -3.37 19.90
C ARG A 253 -8.70 -4.71 20.06
N GLU A 254 -9.41 -5.73 20.51
CA GLU A 254 -8.91 -7.10 20.71
C GLU A 254 -8.42 -7.73 19.41
N ALA A 255 -8.94 -7.30 18.26
CA ALA A 255 -8.47 -7.76 16.95
C ALA A 255 -7.00 -7.39 16.68
N PHE A 256 -6.45 -6.44 17.43
CA PHE A 256 -5.06 -5.98 17.28
C PHE A 256 -4.09 -6.59 18.31
N GLU A 257 -4.53 -7.47 19.19
CA GLU A 257 -3.72 -7.98 20.31
C GLU A 257 -2.41 -8.60 19.83
N ASP A 258 -2.45 -9.50 18.85
CA ASP A 258 -1.24 -10.17 18.34
C ASP A 258 -0.29 -9.19 17.66
N SER A 259 -0.84 -8.23 16.90
CA SER A 259 -0.05 -7.17 16.26
C SER A 259 0.59 -6.24 17.30
N ALA A 260 -0.15 -5.90 18.35
CA ALA A 260 0.34 -5.08 19.45
C ALA A 260 1.46 -5.79 20.21
N LYS A 261 1.29 -7.07 20.57
CA LYS A 261 2.32 -7.89 21.21
C LYS A 261 3.62 -7.91 20.39
N LYS A 262 3.49 -8.19 19.09
CA LYS A 262 4.65 -8.22 18.18
C LYS A 262 5.36 -6.86 18.12
N ARG A 263 4.60 -5.76 18.00
CA ARG A 263 5.17 -4.41 17.94
C ARG A 263 5.85 -3.99 19.25
N VAL A 264 5.23 -4.25 20.40
CA VAL A 264 5.82 -3.98 21.71
C VAL A 264 7.10 -4.80 21.89
N GLN A 265 7.07 -6.08 21.53
CA GLN A 265 8.26 -6.95 21.61
C GLN A 265 9.41 -6.41 20.76
N ILE A 266 9.15 -6.12 19.49
CA ILE A 266 10.16 -5.55 18.57
C ILE A 266 10.67 -4.20 19.11
N GLY A 267 9.79 -3.33 19.58
CA GLY A 267 10.17 -2.01 20.12
C GLY A 267 11.13 -2.13 21.33
N LEU A 268 10.86 -3.06 22.24
CA LEU A 268 11.73 -3.30 23.40
C LEU A 268 13.07 -3.89 22.98
N ILE A 269 13.09 -4.84 22.03
CA ILE A 269 14.32 -5.43 21.48
C ILE A 269 15.16 -4.37 20.78
N VAL A 270 14.56 -3.57 19.91
CA VAL A 270 15.23 -2.47 19.20
C VAL A 270 15.82 -1.46 20.18
N SER A 271 15.04 -1.06 21.20
CA SER A 271 15.51 -0.13 22.23
C SER A 271 16.74 -0.65 22.97
N GLU A 272 16.73 -1.94 23.38
CA GLU A 272 17.87 -2.54 24.08
C GLU A 272 19.07 -2.73 23.13
N LEU A 273 18.84 -3.12 21.87
CA LEU A 273 19.92 -3.26 20.89
C LEU A 273 20.61 -1.93 20.61
N VAL A 274 19.80 -0.85 20.43
CA VAL A 274 20.32 0.52 20.25
C VAL A 274 21.18 0.94 21.43
N LYS A 275 20.76 0.63 22.64
CA LYS A 275 21.50 0.96 23.88
C LYS A 275 22.81 0.18 23.98
N GLN A 276 22.76 -1.15 23.78
CA GLN A 276 23.92 -2.02 23.91
C GLN A 276 24.97 -1.80 22.83
N GLN A 277 24.55 -1.54 21.59
CA GLN A 277 25.41 -1.42 20.43
C GLN A 277 25.67 0.04 20.01
N GLN A 278 25.15 1.01 20.77
CA GLN A 278 25.31 2.44 20.53
C GLN A 278 24.86 2.87 19.11
N LEU A 279 23.68 2.36 18.69
CA LEU A 279 23.12 2.58 17.34
C LEU A 279 22.28 3.87 17.24
N GLN A 280 22.48 4.85 18.13
CA GLN A 280 21.80 6.14 18.03
C GLN A 280 22.11 6.81 16.69
N PRO A 281 21.13 7.49 16.08
CA PRO A 281 21.32 8.14 14.81
C PRO A 281 22.29 9.33 14.94
N LYS A 282 23.17 9.48 13.98
CA LYS A 282 24.02 10.66 13.89
C LYS A 282 23.24 11.80 13.22
N PRO A 283 23.48 13.08 13.59
CA PRO A 283 22.80 14.22 12.97
C PRO A 283 22.92 14.24 11.43
N GLU A 284 24.04 13.79 10.90
CA GLU A 284 24.29 13.71 9.45
C GLU A 284 23.40 12.66 8.76
N GLN A 285 23.11 11.53 9.42
CA GLN A 285 22.20 10.50 8.91
C GLN A 285 20.76 11.02 8.85
N VAL A 286 20.31 11.68 9.91
CA VAL A 286 18.98 12.30 9.97
C VAL A 286 18.82 13.33 8.87
N ARG A 287 19.85 14.16 8.67
CA ARG A 287 19.88 15.17 7.61
C ARG A 287 19.83 14.53 6.22
N ALA A 288 20.60 13.48 5.97
CA ALA A 288 20.60 12.78 4.69
C ALA A 288 19.23 12.17 4.35
N ILE A 289 18.52 11.60 5.33
CA ILE A 289 17.16 11.07 5.13
C ILE A 289 16.18 12.19 4.76
N VAL A 290 16.27 13.35 5.42
CA VAL A 290 15.41 14.50 5.09
C VAL A 290 15.74 15.04 3.70
N GLU A 291 17.02 15.15 3.33
CA GLU A 291 17.47 15.61 2.02
C GLU A 291 17.03 14.65 0.90
N GLU A 292 17.10 13.33 1.13
CA GLU A 292 16.59 12.30 0.20
C GLU A 292 15.07 12.43 0.01
N ALA A 293 14.32 12.58 1.09
CA ALA A 293 12.87 12.79 1.02
C ALA A 293 12.52 14.09 0.29
N ALA A 294 13.29 15.15 0.49
CA ALA A 294 13.08 16.46 -0.12
C ALA A 294 13.42 16.51 -1.61
N ALA A 295 14.29 15.62 -2.10
CA ALA A 295 14.81 15.64 -3.48
C ALA A 295 13.73 15.48 -4.56
N SER A 296 12.55 14.96 -4.21
CA SER A 296 11.41 14.77 -5.13
C SER A 296 10.49 16.00 -5.25
N TYR A 297 10.71 17.04 -4.45
CA TYR A 297 9.86 18.23 -4.40
C TYR A 297 10.44 19.37 -5.22
N GLU A 298 9.57 20.25 -5.74
CA GLU A 298 10.00 21.43 -6.50
C GLU A 298 10.88 22.39 -5.67
N ASN A 299 10.64 22.46 -4.35
CA ASN A 299 11.42 23.30 -3.44
C ASN A 299 11.99 22.47 -2.27
N PRO A 300 13.08 21.72 -2.47
CA PRO A 300 13.69 20.89 -1.44
C PRO A 300 14.06 21.65 -0.16
N ALA A 301 14.47 22.91 -0.27
CA ALA A 301 14.88 23.73 0.86
C ALA A 301 13.73 24.03 1.85
N GLU A 302 12.50 24.18 1.34
CA GLU A 302 11.32 24.36 2.19
C GLU A 302 10.96 23.08 2.93
N VAL A 303 11.03 21.94 2.25
CA VAL A 303 10.78 20.62 2.85
C VAL A 303 11.79 20.34 3.96
N ILE A 304 13.07 20.57 3.72
CA ILE A 304 14.12 20.43 4.74
C ILE A 304 13.80 21.32 5.95
N ARG A 305 13.46 22.59 5.72
CA ARG A 305 13.11 23.52 6.81
C ARG A 305 11.87 23.06 7.57
N TYR A 306 10.89 22.52 6.89
CA TYR A 306 9.66 21.98 7.46
C TYR A 306 9.94 20.85 8.47
N TYR A 307 10.81 19.90 8.14
CA TYR A 307 11.18 18.81 9.04
C TYR A 307 12.00 19.31 10.25
N PHE A 308 12.97 20.20 10.03
CA PHE A 308 13.83 20.71 11.10
C PHE A 308 13.18 21.78 11.99
N SER A 309 12.02 22.32 11.61
CA SER A 309 11.28 23.29 12.41
C SER A 309 10.43 22.70 13.53
N ASP A 310 10.19 21.38 13.49
CA ASP A 310 9.30 20.69 14.43
C ASP A 310 9.99 19.46 15.03
N ARG A 311 10.06 19.43 16.36
CA ARG A 311 10.74 18.35 17.08
C ARG A 311 10.04 16.98 16.91
N GLN A 312 8.72 16.97 16.76
CA GLN A 312 7.97 15.72 16.59
C GLN A 312 8.26 15.11 15.21
N ARG A 313 8.28 15.93 14.15
CA ARG A 313 8.66 15.48 12.80
C ARG A 313 10.09 14.99 12.74
N LEU A 314 10.99 15.70 13.44
CA LEU A 314 12.38 15.28 13.50
C LEU A 314 12.52 13.93 14.22
N ALA A 315 11.77 13.69 15.30
CA ALA A 315 11.76 12.42 16.02
C ALA A 315 11.27 11.25 15.13
N GLU A 316 10.35 11.48 14.21
CA GLU A 316 9.93 10.47 13.23
C GLU A 316 11.09 10.08 12.28
N VAL A 317 11.86 11.07 11.83
CA VAL A 317 13.05 10.82 10.98
C VAL A 317 14.16 10.14 11.78
N GLU A 318 14.36 10.53 13.04
CA GLU A 318 15.30 9.87 13.94
C GLU A 318 14.93 8.40 14.16
N ALA A 319 13.64 8.09 14.30
CA ALA A 319 13.16 6.71 14.40
C ALA A 319 13.47 5.89 13.14
N LEU A 320 13.30 6.46 11.94
CA LEU A 320 13.70 5.81 10.69
C LEU A 320 15.21 5.55 10.62
N ALA A 321 16.02 6.50 11.09
CA ALA A 321 17.47 6.34 11.15
C ALA A 321 17.88 5.25 12.14
N ILE A 322 17.22 5.16 13.30
CA ILE A 322 17.41 4.08 14.28
C ILE A 322 17.10 2.73 13.65
N GLU A 323 15.94 2.60 13.01
CA GLU A 323 15.56 1.36 12.34
C GLU A 323 16.60 0.94 11.29
N GLN A 324 17.10 1.88 10.50
CA GLN A 324 18.14 1.60 9.51
C GLN A 324 19.43 1.11 10.18
N ASN A 325 19.89 1.78 11.25
CA ASN A 325 21.08 1.37 11.97
C ASN A 325 20.95 -0.03 12.56
N VAL A 326 19.77 -0.38 13.06
CA VAL A 326 19.48 -1.74 13.58
C VAL A 326 19.50 -2.77 12.46
N VAL A 327 18.86 -2.47 11.32
CA VAL A 327 18.89 -3.36 10.15
C VAL A 327 20.31 -3.59 9.67
N ASP A 328 21.10 -2.53 9.52
CA ASP A 328 22.49 -2.60 9.05
C ASP A 328 23.34 -3.40 10.04
N TYR A 329 23.17 -3.18 11.34
CA TYR A 329 23.87 -3.96 12.37
C TYR A 329 23.53 -5.46 12.30
N VAL A 330 22.23 -5.80 12.19
CA VAL A 330 21.81 -7.19 12.10
C VAL A 330 22.36 -7.84 10.82
N LEU A 331 22.27 -7.19 9.68
CA LEU A 331 22.81 -7.72 8.42
C LEU A 331 24.33 -7.94 8.45
N GLN A 332 25.07 -7.14 9.22
CA GLN A 332 26.52 -7.31 9.38
C GLN A 332 26.89 -8.50 10.27
N HIS A 333 26.02 -8.93 11.18
CA HIS A 333 26.35 -9.94 12.18
C HIS A 333 25.58 -11.25 12.00
N ALA A 334 24.40 -11.22 11.35
CA ALA A 334 23.56 -12.40 11.10
C ALA A 334 24.11 -13.27 9.94
N LYS A 335 23.56 -14.47 9.83
CA LYS A 335 23.76 -15.34 8.66
C LYS A 335 22.86 -14.87 7.53
N VAL A 336 23.42 -14.11 6.59
CA VAL A 336 22.69 -13.57 5.44
C VAL A 336 22.84 -14.51 4.27
N SER A 337 21.71 -14.90 3.67
CA SER A 337 21.63 -15.61 2.39
C SER A 337 21.00 -14.71 1.34
N ASP A 338 21.68 -14.59 0.21
CA ASP A 338 21.16 -13.80 -0.91
C ASP A 338 20.18 -14.64 -1.73
N LYS A 339 19.06 -14.02 -2.09
CA LYS A 339 17.99 -14.65 -2.88
C LYS A 339 17.57 -13.71 -4.02
N ASP A 340 17.78 -14.17 -5.24
CA ASP A 340 17.28 -13.47 -6.41
C ASP A 340 15.76 -13.63 -6.50
N LEU A 341 15.07 -12.50 -6.64
CA LEU A 341 13.63 -12.43 -6.80
C LEU A 341 13.30 -11.77 -8.13
N ALA A 342 12.39 -12.35 -8.90
CA ALA A 342 11.95 -11.77 -10.15
C ALA A 342 11.27 -10.41 -9.92
N PHE A 343 11.44 -9.48 -10.87
CA PHE A 343 10.87 -8.14 -10.78
C PHE A 343 9.34 -8.17 -10.59
N ASP A 344 8.62 -8.95 -11.42
CA ASP A 344 7.17 -9.08 -11.33
C ASP A 344 6.71 -9.61 -9.96
N GLU A 345 7.44 -10.56 -9.37
CA GLU A 345 7.16 -11.10 -8.05
C GLU A 345 7.36 -10.06 -6.93
N LEU A 346 8.42 -9.24 -7.05
CA LEU A 346 8.65 -8.14 -6.12
C LEU A 346 7.53 -7.08 -6.20
N MET A 347 7.03 -6.80 -7.41
CA MET A 347 6.02 -5.77 -7.65
C MET A 347 4.60 -6.21 -7.32
N GLN A 348 4.26 -7.49 -7.48
CA GLN A 348 2.92 -8.04 -7.19
C GLN A 348 2.64 -8.20 -5.70
N GLN A 349 3.65 -8.48 -4.88
CA GLN A 349 3.48 -8.60 -3.45
C GLN A 349 3.42 -7.21 -2.83
N ALA A 350 2.23 -6.82 -2.35
CA ALA A 350 2.06 -5.60 -1.55
C ALA A 350 3.03 -5.62 -0.36
N ALA A 351 3.68 -4.50 -0.13
CA ALA A 351 4.57 -4.32 1.00
C ALA A 351 3.81 -4.31 2.33
#